data_ec403d9da787133d178fbc73a34e174d
#
_entry.id   ec403d9da787133d178fbc73a34e174d
#
_cell.length_a   1.000
_cell.length_b   1.000
_cell.length_c   1.000
_cell.angle_alpha   90.00
_cell.angle_beta   90.00
_cell.angle_gamma   90.00
#
_symmetry.space_group_name_H-M   'P 1'
#
loop_
_entity.id
_entity.type
_entity.pdbx_description
1 polymer ?
#
loop_
_entity_poly.entity_id
_entity_poly.type
_entity_poly.pdbx_seq_one_letter_code
_entity_poly.pdbx_strand_id
1 'polypeptide(L)'
;VGDKNGNIGAGALTSFADKLSGYNLLTGVYSPLGTGNSLYLTIDAYLNNVAYQALNGMNGTVGIYNYKTGEILCMVSTPTFDPANPPDIAADDPAWDGVYVNRLLSANSIPGSIFKVVTINAAIENIPDLFQRKWTCTGSVNIGGEEVTCPHAHGEQDIEEALANSCNGVFGQLAVELGG
;
A
#
# COMPACT_ATOMS: atom_id res chain seq x y z
N VAL A 1 -4.82 1.56 -14.98
CA VAL A 1 -5.49 2.48 -15.93
C VAL A 1 -6.93 2.05 -16.18
N GLY A 2 -7.23 0.79 -16.19
CA GLY A 2 -8.49 0.16 -16.55
C GLY A 2 -8.36 -0.73 -17.78
N ASP A 3 -9.39 -1.44 -18.12
CA ASP A 3 -9.46 -2.31 -19.29
C ASP A 3 -10.67 -1.96 -20.19
N LYS A 4 -10.59 -2.33 -21.47
CA LYS A 4 -11.65 -2.04 -22.45
C LYS A 4 -12.99 -2.72 -22.16
N ASN A 5 -12.99 -3.80 -21.37
CA ASN A 5 -14.19 -4.57 -21.05
C ASN A 5 -14.88 -4.07 -19.76
N GLY A 6 -14.26 -3.12 -19.03
CA GLY A 6 -14.80 -2.56 -17.81
C GLY A 6 -14.71 -3.49 -16.58
N ASN A 7 -13.88 -4.53 -16.62
CA ASN A 7 -13.68 -5.44 -15.48
C ASN A 7 -12.98 -4.74 -14.31
N ILE A 8 -12.13 -3.75 -14.62
CA ILE A 8 -11.44 -2.94 -13.60
C ILE A 8 -12.30 -1.73 -13.27
N GLY A 9 -13.09 -1.83 -12.20
CA GLY A 9 -14.03 -0.80 -11.78
C GLY A 9 -13.43 0.50 -11.23
N ALA A 10 -12.14 0.54 -10.93
CA ALA A 10 -11.44 1.65 -10.26
C ALA A 10 -10.25 2.20 -11.07
N GLY A 11 -10.32 2.18 -12.38
CA GLY A 11 -9.26 2.70 -13.24
C GLY A 11 -9.56 4.08 -13.81
N ALA A 12 -8.55 4.73 -14.38
CA ALA A 12 -8.71 6.03 -15.03
C ALA A 12 -9.72 5.99 -16.20
N LEU A 13 -9.78 4.89 -16.92
CA LEU A 13 -10.78 4.70 -18.00
C LEU A 13 -12.21 4.71 -17.46
N THR A 14 -12.46 4.12 -16.29
CA THR A 14 -13.78 4.10 -15.65
C THR A 14 -14.11 5.45 -15.03
N SER A 15 -13.19 6.04 -14.28
CA SER A 15 -13.41 7.30 -13.57
C SER A 15 -13.58 8.51 -14.48
N PHE A 16 -13.05 8.47 -15.69
CA PHE A 16 -13.10 9.55 -16.68
C PHE A 16 -13.78 9.15 -17.99
N ALA A 17 -14.61 8.09 -17.96
CA ALA A 17 -15.25 7.53 -19.15
C ALA A 17 -16.07 8.57 -19.92
N ASP A 18 -16.83 9.40 -19.23
CA ASP A 18 -17.61 10.51 -19.78
C ASP A 18 -16.74 11.51 -20.56
N LYS A 19 -15.60 11.89 -19.99
CA LYS A 19 -14.65 12.81 -20.62
C LYS A 19 -13.91 12.17 -21.79
N LEU A 20 -13.49 10.91 -21.64
CA LEU A 20 -12.76 10.18 -22.66
C LEU A 20 -13.65 9.81 -23.86
N SER A 21 -14.95 9.60 -23.64
CA SER A 21 -15.91 9.31 -24.71
C SER A 21 -16.30 10.54 -25.55
N GLY A 22 -15.91 11.75 -25.13
CA GLY A 22 -16.31 12.99 -25.80
C GLY A 22 -17.77 13.36 -25.61
N TYR A 23 -18.42 12.81 -24.59
CA TYR A 23 -19.79 13.16 -24.20
C TYR A 23 -19.84 14.53 -23.53
N ASN A 24 -20.75 15.38 -24.00
CA ASN A 24 -20.96 16.70 -23.41
C ASN A 24 -22.22 16.68 -22.55
N LEU A 25 -22.03 16.79 -21.24
CA LEU A 25 -23.11 16.78 -20.23
C LEU A 25 -24.12 17.93 -20.39
N LEU A 26 -23.70 19.09 -20.94
CA LEU A 26 -24.57 20.26 -21.12
C LEU A 26 -25.48 20.12 -22.33
N THR A 27 -25.00 19.49 -23.39
CA THR A 27 -25.75 19.33 -24.64
C THR A 27 -26.39 17.94 -24.79
N GLY A 28 -25.99 16.99 -23.94
CA GLY A 28 -26.53 15.62 -23.98
C GLY A 28 -26.08 14.80 -25.20
N VAL A 29 -25.06 15.23 -25.92
CA VAL A 29 -24.59 14.58 -27.15
C VAL A 29 -23.09 14.30 -27.13
N TYR A 30 -22.67 13.32 -27.92
CA TYR A 30 -21.26 13.04 -28.18
C TYR A 30 -20.66 14.07 -29.18
N SER A 31 -19.35 14.25 -29.11
CA SER A 31 -18.63 15.09 -30.06
C SER A 31 -18.96 14.65 -31.50
N PRO A 32 -19.35 15.59 -32.39
CA PRO A 32 -19.65 15.25 -33.79
C PRO A 32 -18.47 14.65 -34.55
N LEU A 33 -17.26 14.91 -34.10
CA LEU A 33 -16.03 14.36 -34.70
C LEU A 33 -15.65 12.99 -34.14
N GLY A 34 -16.41 12.42 -33.20
CA GLY A 34 -16.12 11.13 -32.56
C GLY A 34 -14.81 11.11 -31.76
N THR A 35 -14.27 12.29 -31.45
CA THR A 35 -13.02 12.41 -30.70
C THR A 35 -13.32 12.66 -29.21
N GLY A 36 -12.74 11.84 -28.36
CA GLY A 36 -12.72 12.06 -26.91
C GLY A 36 -11.57 12.97 -26.50
N ASN A 37 -11.55 13.31 -25.22
CA ASN A 37 -10.45 14.03 -24.62
C ASN A 37 -9.25 13.11 -24.35
N SER A 38 -8.07 13.69 -24.26
CA SER A 38 -6.87 12.99 -23.78
C SER A 38 -6.74 13.11 -22.27
N LEU A 39 -6.29 12.04 -21.63
CA LEU A 39 -5.97 12.01 -20.22
C LEU A 39 -4.46 11.87 -20.05
N TYR A 40 -3.84 12.84 -19.36
CA TYR A 40 -2.43 12.80 -19.00
C TYR A 40 -2.32 12.36 -17.54
N LEU A 41 -1.54 11.31 -17.30
CA LEU A 41 -1.26 10.80 -15.96
C LEU A 41 0.14 11.20 -15.52
N THR A 42 0.35 11.32 -14.23
CA THR A 42 1.68 11.54 -13.62
C THR A 42 2.52 10.25 -13.55
N ILE A 43 1.90 9.12 -13.91
CA ILE A 43 2.54 7.80 -13.85
C ILE A 43 3.65 7.69 -14.91
N ASP A 44 4.87 7.39 -14.45
CA ASP A 44 6.02 7.10 -15.30
C ASP A 44 5.98 5.63 -15.76
N ALA A 45 5.89 5.42 -17.07
CA ALA A 45 5.78 4.08 -17.66
C ALA A 45 7.04 3.23 -17.44
N TYR A 46 8.22 3.85 -17.46
CA TYR A 46 9.49 3.15 -17.22
C TYR A 46 9.57 2.70 -15.76
N LEU A 47 9.26 3.58 -14.81
CA LEU A 47 9.25 3.27 -13.39
C LEU A 47 8.24 2.17 -13.05
N ASN A 48 7.05 2.21 -13.66
CA ASN A 48 6.06 1.14 -13.50
C ASN A 48 6.58 -0.22 -14.03
N ASN A 49 7.26 -0.22 -15.17
CA ASN A 49 7.84 -1.45 -15.71
C ASN A 49 8.95 -2.00 -14.79
N VAL A 50 9.82 -1.15 -14.27
CA VAL A 50 10.87 -1.56 -13.30
C VAL A 50 10.23 -2.16 -12.05
N ALA A 51 9.21 -1.52 -11.49
CA ALA A 51 8.49 -2.00 -10.33
C ALA A 51 7.79 -3.35 -10.58
N TYR A 52 7.16 -3.50 -11.76
CA TYR A 52 6.54 -4.76 -12.16
C TYR A 52 7.57 -5.90 -12.26
N GLN A 53 8.70 -5.66 -12.89
CA GLN A 53 9.78 -6.65 -12.98
C GLN A 53 10.37 -6.99 -11.61
N ALA A 54 10.48 -6.03 -10.71
CA ALA A 54 10.97 -6.25 -9.35
C ALA A 54 10.04 -7.13 -8.50
N LEU A 55 8.73 -7.09 -8.75
CA LEU A 55 7.77 -8.00 -8.10
C LEU A 55 7.95 -9.46 -8.52
N ASN A 56 8.53 -9.71 -9.68
CA ASN A 56 9.00 -11.03 -10.14
C ASN A 56 7.99 -12.17 -9.88
N GLY A 57 6.72 -11.96 -10.21
CA GLY A 57 5.64 -12.94 -10.02
C GLY A 57 5.07 -13.03 -8.59
N MET A 58 5.59 -12.27 -7.64
CA MET A 58 4.98 -12.17 -6.30
C MET A 58 3.67 -11.38 -6.35
N ASN A 59 2.69 -11.78 -5.57
CA ASN A 59 1.47 -11.01 -5.37
C ASN A 59 1.77 -9.83 -4.45
N GLY A 60 1.52 -8.62 -4.93
CA GLY A 60 1.84 -7.43 -4.16
C GLY A 60 1.51 -6.12 -4.86
N THR A 61 2.03 -5.04 -4.31
CA THR A 61 1.88 -3.71 -4.89
C THR A 61 3.11 -2.86 -4.66
N VAL A 62 3.40 -1.98 -5.62
CA VAL A 62 4.41 -0.92 -5.50
C VAL A 62 3.75 0.41 -5.81
N GLY A 63 3.83 1.33 -4.85
CA GLY A 63 3.40 2.71 -5.02
C GLY A 63 4.55 3.66 -4.76
N ILE A 64 4.79 4.61 -5.68
CA ILE A 64 5.77 5.67 -5.52
C ILE A 64 5.07 6.99 -5.78
N TYR A 65 5.18 7.92 -4.86
CA TYR A 65 4.62 9.25 -5.00
C TYR A 65 5.62 10.33 -4.60
N ASN A 66 5.44 11.51 -5.17
CA ASN A 66 6.19 12.69 -4.78
C ASN A 66 5.52 13.28 -3.52
N TYR A 67 6.19 13.17 -2.37
CA TYR A 67 5.64 13.62 -1.09
C TYR A 67 5.42 15.15 -0.99
N LYS A 68 6.04 15.93 -1.89
CA LYS A 68 5.87 17.39 -1.93
C LYS A 68 4.68 17.83 -2.79
N THR A 69 4.45 17.13 -3.90
CA THR A 69 3.41 17.51 -4.88
C THR A 69 2.18 16.63 -4.80
N GLY A 70 2.30 15.42 -4.20
CA GLY A 70 1.24 14.40 -4.17
C GLY A 70 1.10 13.61 -5.49
N GLU A 71 1.92 13.88 -6.50
CA GLU A 71 1.90 13.17 -7.77
C GLU A 71 2.26 11.70 -7.58
N ILE A 72 1.43 10.82 -8.11
CA ILE A 72 1.70 9.37 -8.12
C ILE A 72 2.54 9.06 -9.37
N LEU A 73 3.77 8.63 -9.16
CA LEU A 73 4.73 8.33 -10.20
C LEU A 73 4.74 6.85 -10.58
N CYS A 74 4.40 5.96 -9.64
CA CYS A 74 4.30 4.53 -9.86
C CYS A 74 3.10 3.96 -9.09
N MET A 75 2.34 3.10 -9.76
CA MET A 75 1.22 2.36 -9.18
C MET A 75 1.11 1.02 -9.88
N VAL A 76 1.68 -0.01 -9.30
CA VAL A 76 1.69 -1.38 -9.83
C VAL A 76 1.05 -2.32 -8.82
N SER A 77 0.19 -3.20 -9.30
CA SER A 77 -0.37 -4.32 -8.52
C SER A 77 -0.21 -5.61 -9.30
N THR A 78 0.06 -6.71 -8.63
CA THR A 78 0.16 -8.05 -9.18
C THR A 78 -0.75 -9.03 -8.41
N PRO A 79 -1.37 -10.04 -9.06
CA PRO A 79 -1.27 -10.33 -10.49
C PRO A 79 -1.86 -9.23 -11.35
N THR A 80 -1.44 -9.16 -12.61
CA THR A 80 -1.95 -8.19 -13.60
C THR A 80 -1.90 -8.83 -14.99
N PHE A 81 -2.52 -8.17 -15.96
CA PHE A 81 -2.52 -8.62 -17.36
C PHE A 81 -2.36 -7.41 -18.29
N ASP A 82 -2.04 -7.68 -19.54
CA ASP A 82 -2.04 -6.65 -20.59
C ASP A 82 -3.49 -6.28 -20.96
N PRO A 83 -3.95 -5.07 -20.67
CA PRO A 83 -5.31 -4.65 -20.96
C PRO A 83 -5.61 -4.54 -22.47
N ALA A 84 -4.58 -4.49 -23.33
CA ALA A 84 -4.74 -4.53 -24.78
C ALA A 84 -4.98 -5.96 -25.30
N ASN A 85 -4.51 -6.96 -24.54
CA ASN A 85 -4.67 -8.38 -24.87
C ASN A 85 -5.03 -9.18 -23.60
N PRO A 86 -6.24 -8.96 -23.03
CA PRO A 86 -6.64 -9.62 -21.80
C PRO A 86 -6.76 -11.13 -22.01
N PRO A 87 -6.16 -11.95 -21.13
CA PRO A 87 -6.32 -13.40 -21.16
C PRO A 87 -7.75 -13.80 -20.78
N ASP A 88 -8.12 -15.04 -21.09
CA ASP A 88 -9.33 -15.66 -20.57
C ASP A 88 -9.04 -16.09 -19.11
N ILE A 89 -9.62 -15.35 -18.16
CA ILE A 89 -9.38 -15.55 -16.73
C ILE A 89 -10.57 -16.32 -16.15
N ALA A 90 -10.33 -17.57 -15.77
CA ALA A 90 -11.31 -18.34 -15.02
C ALA A 90 -11.54 -17.75 -13.62
N ALA A 91 -12.80 -17.73 -13.18
CA ALA A 91 -13.20 -17.05 -11.95
C ALA A 91 -12.61 -17.70 -10.68
N ASP A 92 -12.25 -18.96 -10.75
CA ASP A 92 -11.74 -19.79 -9.65
C ASP A 92 -10.24 -20.14 -9.79
N ASP A 93 -9.53 -19.54 -10.75
CA ASP A 93 -8.09 -19.75 -10.89
C ASP A 93 -7.32 -18.89 -9.88
N PRO A 94 -6.67 -19.53 -8.87
CA PRO A 94 -5.95 -18.82 -7.81
C PRO A 94 -4.75 -18.02 -8.32
N ALA A 95 -4.23 -18.31 -9.51
CA ALA A 95 -3.15 -17.53 -10.13
C ALA A 95 -3.59 -16.10 -10.46
N TRP A 96 -4.89 -15.87 -10.63
CA TRP A 96 -5.48 -14.59 -10.96
C TRP A 96 -6.25 -13.94 -9.80
N ASP A 97 -6.12 -14.48 -8.58
CA ASP A 97 -6.82 -13.93 -7.42
C ASP A 97 -6.47 -12.45 -7.20
N GLY A 98 -7.51 -11.61 -7.20
CA GLY A 98 -7.39 -10.17 -7.06
C GLY A 98 -6.78 -9.44 -8.27
N VAL A 99 -6.74 -10.05 -9.46
CA VAL A 99 -6.20 -9.44 -10.69
C VAL A 99 -6.86 -8.09 -11.06
N TYR A 100 -8.14 -7.92 -10.72
CA TYR A 100 -8.90 -6.69 -10.96
C TYR A 100 -8.79 -5.68 -9.81
N VAL A 101 -8.11 -6.03 -8.72
CA VAL A 101 -7.98 -5.19 -7.53
C VAL A 101 -6.75 -4.29 -7.64
N ASN A 102 -6.96 -2.99 -7.50
CA ASN A 102 -5.84 -2.09 -7.24
C ASN A 102 -5.41 -2.22 -5.78
N ARG A 103 -4.40 -3.04 -5.51
CA ARG A 103 -3.95 -3.36 -4.15
C ARG A 103 -3.40 -2.16 -3.40
N LEU A 104 -2.91 -1.13 -4.11
CA LEU A 104 -2.44 0.10 -3.46
C LEU A 104 -3.58 0.90 -2.83
N LEU A 105 -4.76 0.90 -3.47
CA LEU A 105 -5.89 1.73 -3.07
C LEU A 105 -6.95 0.96 -2.29
N SER A 106 -7.09 -0.34 -2.54
CA SER A 106 -8.24 -1.12 -2.10
C SER A 106 -7.91 -2.35 -1.26
N ALA A 107 -6.63 -2.79 -1.22
CA ALA A 107 -6.27 -3.94 -0.42
C ALA A 107 -6.03 -3.57 1.04
N ASN A 108 -6.63 -4.33 1.95
CA ASN A 108 -6.30 -4.28 3.36
C ASN A 108 -5.06 -5.15 3.60
N SER A 109 -3.96 -4.51 3.95
CA SER A 109 -2.72 -5.20 4.30
C SER A 109 -2.41 -5.01 5.77
N ILE A 110 -1.99 -6.10 6.44
CA ILE A 110 -1.48 -6.00 7.81
C ILE A 110 -0.11 -5.30 7.74
N PRO A 111 0.05 -4.13 8.35
CA PRO A 111 1.29 -3.35 8.23
C PRO A 111 2.49 -4.03 8.90
N GLY A 112 2.26 -4.90 9.88
CA GLY A 112 3.33 -5.56 10.62
C GLY A 112 4.25 -4.52 11.28
N SER A 113 5.55 -4.79 11.25
CA SER A 113 6.55 -3.95 11.93
C SER A 113 6.72 -2.54 11.38
N ILE A 114 6.23 -2.24 10.18
CA ILE A 114 6.24 -0.85 9.69
C ILE A 114 5.33 0.06 10.52
N PHE A 115 4.30 -0.50 11.20
CA PHE A 115 3.45 0.25 12.10
C PHE A 115 4.19 0.79 13.34
N LYS A 116 5.35 0.22 13.69
CA LYS A 116 6.19 0.72 14.77
C LYS A 116 6.64 2.17 14.57
N VAL A 117 6.70 2.63 13.31
CA VAL A 117 6.97 4.03 12.99
C VAL A 117 5.86 4.95 13.51
N VAL A 118 4.61 4.51 13.46
CA VAL A 118 3.48 5.25 14.03
C VAL A 118 3.54 5.24 15.55
N THR A 119 3.79 4.06 16.14
CA THR A 119 3.89 3.90 17.59
C THR A 119 5.03 4.74 18.18
N ILE A 120 6.21 4.75 17.55
CA ILE A 120 7.34 5.54 18.06
C ILE A 120 7.08 7.04 17.93
N ASN A 121 6.45 7.49 16.86
CA ASN A 121 6.08 8.89 16.72
C ASN A 121 5.13 9.34 17.84
N ALA A 122 4.10 8.54 18.13
CA ALA A 122 3.20 8.80 19.24
C ALA A 122 3.93 8.77 20.61
N ALA A 123 4.89 7.84 20.79
CA ALA A 123 5.68 7.76 21.99
C ALA A 123 6.58 9.00 22.20
N ILE A 124 7.21 9.50 21.15
CA ILE A 124 8.01 10.73 21.19
C ILE A 124 7.18 11.93 21.64
N GLU A 125 5.95 12.03 21.17
CA GLU A 125 5.05 13.14 21.49
C GLU A 125 4.47 13.05 22.92
N ASN A 126 4.31 11.84 23.48
CA ASN A 126 3.53 11.64 24.71
C ASN A 126 4.33 11.08 25.89
N ILE A 127 5.56 10.61 25.70
CA ILE A 127 6.40 10.02 26.75
C ILE A 127 7.68 10.84 26.92
N PRO A 128 7.73 11.78 27.88
CA PRO A 128 8.85 12.74 28.01
C PRO A 128 10.20 12.12 28.31
N ASP A 129 10.24 10.97 28.99
CA ASP A 129 11.45 10.25 29.37
C ASP A 129 11.80 9.07 28.45
N LEU A 130 11.17 8.99 27.28
CA LEU A 130 11.31 7.87 26.33
C LEU A 130 12.77 7.51 26.03
N PHE A 131 13.60 8.51 25.75
CA PHE A 131 15.01 8.33 25.38
C PHE A 131 15.93 8.01 26.56
N GLN A 132 15.46 8.15 27.81
CA GLN A 132 16.20 7.75 29.00
C GLN A 132 15.87 6.34 29.45
N ARG A 133 14.83 5.73 28.91
CA ARG A 133 14.37 4.39 29.31
C ARG A 133 15.25 3.29 28.71
N LYS A 134 15.34 2.20 29.46
CA LYS A 134 15.92 0.94 29.00
C LYS A 134 14.91 -0.18 29.19
N TRP A 135 14.93 -1.12 28.27
CA TRP A 135 14.10 -2.33 28.29
C TRP A 135 14.96 -3.57 28.16
N THR A 136 14.59 -4.63 28.86
CA THR A 136 15.25 -5.93 28.70
C THR A 136 14.34 -6.87 27.91
N CYS A 137 14.78 -7.30 26.74
CA CYS A 137 14.07 -8.27 25.91
C CYS A 137 14.67 -9.66 26.10
N THR A 138 13.90 -10.58 26.69
CA THR A 138 14.27 -11.99 26.90
C THR A 138 13.77 -12.93 25.81
N GLY A 139 13.18 -12.38 24.74
CA GLY A 139 12.60 -13.14 23.63
C GLY A 139 11.08 -13.23 23.70
N SER A 140 10.47 -13.05 24.87
CA SER A 140 9.03 -12.93 25.04
C SER A 140 8.68 -12.04 26.22
N VAL A 141 7.47 -11.50 26.23
CA VAL A 141 6.91 -10.71 27.33
C VAL A 141 5.39 -10.86 27.34
N ASN A 142 4.80 -10.94 28.54
CA ASN A 142 3.33 -10.94 28.66
C ASN A 142 2.83 -9.49 28.70
N ILE A 143 1.90 -9.18 27.81
CA ILE A 143 1.29 -7.86 27.70
C ILE A 143 -0.23 -8.02 27.70
N GLY A 144 -0.90 -7.51 28.73
CA GLY A 144 -2.35 -7.61 28.84
C GLY A 144 -2.92 -9.04 28.92
N GLY A 145 -2.09 -10.04 29.29
CA GLY A 145 -2.48 -11.44 29.35
C GLY A 145 -2.06 -12.25 28.11
N GLU A 146 -1.59 -11.60 27.05
CA GLU A 146 -1.13 -12.23 25.83
C GLU A 146 0.40 -12.29 25.77
N GLU A 147 0.95 -13.41 25.30
CA GLU A 147 2.39 -13.55 25.10
C GLU A 147 2.82 -12.93 23.76
N VAL A 148 3.62 -11.87 23.83
CA VAL A 148 4.23 -11.20 22.66
C VAL A 148 5.66 -11.70 22.51
N THR A 149 5.98 -12.32 21.37
CA THR A 149 7.28 -12.93 21.10
C THR A 149 8.13 -12.12 20.14
N CYS A 150 9.45 -12.19 20.32
CA CYS A 150 10.47 -11.74 19.38
C CYS A 150 11.16 -12.96 18.73
N PRO A 151 11.78 -12.83 17.54
CA PRO A 151 12.52 -13.92 16.90
C PRO A 151 13.67 -14.46 17.78
N HIS A 152 14.23 -13.61 18.63
CA HIS A 152 15.28 -13.94 19.61
C HIS A 152 15.28 -12.91 20.74
N ALA A 153 16.00 -13.20 21.83
CA ALA A 153 16.25 -12.23 22.90
C ALA A 153 17.20 -11.14 22.43
N HIS A 154 16.82 -9.87 22.58
CA HIS A 154 17.64 -8.72 22.17
C HIS A 154 18.52 -8.18 23.34
N GLY A 155 18.27 -8.63 24.59
CA GLY A 155 18.95 -8.12 25.78
C GLY A 155 18.48 -6.74 26.19
N GLU A 156 19.34 -6.00 26.90
CA GLU A 156 19.09 -4.62 27.30
C GLU A 156 19.23 -3.70 26.07
N GLN A 157 18.26 -2.81 25.88
CA GLN A 157 18.19 -1.91 24.74
C GLN A 157 17.44 -0.63 25.08
N ASP A 158 17.81 0.48 24.47
CA ASP A 158 17.03 1.70 24.45
C ASP A 158 15.99 1.71 23.33
N ILE A 159 15.31 2.84 23.15
CA ILE A 159 14.25 2.94 22.13
C ILE A 159 14.79 2.89 20.69
N GLU A 160 15.98 3.43 20.44
CA GLU A 160 16.61 3.43 19.12
C GLU A 160 17.03 2.01 18.75
N GLU A 161 17.67 1.30 19.68
CA GLU A 161 18.03 -0.11 19.53
C GLU A 161 16.79 -1.01 19.37
N ALA A 162 15.73 -0.73 20.15
CA ALA A 162 14.46 -1.46 20.06
C ALA A 162 13.78 -1.29 18.70
N LEU A 163 13.86 -0.09 18.10
CA LEU A 163 13.36 0.15 16.74
C LEU A 163 14.23 -0.57 15.70
N ALA A 164 15.55 -0.45 15.80
CA ALA A 164 16.50 -1.11 14.89
C ALA A 164 16.34 -2.64 14.91
N ASN A 165 16.16 -3.22 16.10
CA ASN A 165 15.94 -4.66 16.30
C ASN A 165 14.49 -5.08 16.02
N SER A 166 13.60 -4.14 15.74
CA SER A 166 12.17 -4.40 15.57
C SER A 166 11.55 -5.16 16.74
N CYS A 167 11.92 -4.82 17.99
CA CYS A 167 11.54 -5.53 19.20
C CYS A 167 10.03 -5.46 19.46
N ASN A 168 9.33 -6.59 19.32
CA ASN A 168 7.88 -6.64 19.54
C ASN A 168 7.50 -6.35 21.00
N GLY A 169 8.32 -6.83 21.95
CA GLY A 169 8.06 -6.65 23.36
C GLY A 169 8.07 -5.20 23.80
N VAL A 170 9.06 -4.40 23.35
CA VAL A 170 9.14 -2.97 23.66
C VAL A 170 7.97 -2.21 23.02
N PHE A 171 7.73 -2.44 21.74
CA PHE A 171 6.66 -1.74 21.02
C PHE A 171 5.26 -2.12 21.48
N GLY A 172 5.06 -3.37 21.94
CA GLY A 172 3.81 -3.79 22.58
C GLY A 172 3.57 -3.08 23.92
N GLN A 173 4.61 -2.95 24.77
CA GLN A 173 4.52 -2.20 26.03
C GLN A 173 4.21 -0.72 25.78
N LEU A 174 4.88 -0.09 24.80
CA LEU A 174 4.62 1.30 24.42
C LEU A 174 3.18 1.49 23.90
N ALA A 175 2.67 0.56 23.11
CA ALA A 175 1.31 0.64 22.61
C ALA A 175 0.29 0.65 23.75
N VAL A 176 0.44 -0.22 24.73
CA VAL A 176 -0.43 -0.25 25.92
C VAL A 176 -0.29 1.04 26.76
N GLU A 177 0.93 1.55 26.96
CA GLU A 177 1.14 2.81 27.69
C GLU A 177 0.49 4.00 26.99
N LEU A 178 0.43 3.99 25.65
CA LEU A 178 -0.24 5.00 24.82
C LEU A 178 -1.77 4.83 24.76
N GLY A 179 -2.34 3.80 25.38
CA GLY A 179 -3.77 3.57 25.47
C GLY A 179 -4.33 2.66 24.38
N GLY A 180 -3.50 1.83 23.77
CA GLY A 180 -3.85 0.80 22.78
C GLY A 180 -4.22 -0.55 23.41
#